data_200f76be4952f221775812cc0cf6d249
#
_entry.id   200f76be4952f221775812cc0cf6d249
#
_cell.length_a   1.000
_cell.length_b   1.000
_cell.length_c   1.000
_cell.angle_alpha   90.00
_cell.angle_beta   90.00
_cell.angle_gamma   90.00
#
_symmetry.space_group_name_H-M   'P 1'
#
loop_
_entity.id
_entity.type
_entity.pdbx_description
1 polymer ?
#
loop_
_entity_poly.entity_id
_entity_poly.type
_entity_poly.pdbx_seq_one_letter_code
_entity_poly.pdbx_strand_id
1 'polypeptide(L)' 'MKNENRKIDYEMGRFIWSIVDKSGYSQEEWAEMLNVSTRTMGYYCSGERKPTQRKLLQLIKVAGGINAEDIPV' A
#
# COMPACT_ATOMS: atom_id res chain seq x y z
N MET A 1 -19.66 12.69 12.21
CA MET A 1 -19.34 12.35 11.86
C MET A 1 -18.85 11.51 11.49
N LYS A 2 -18.75 11.40 11.38
CA LYS A 2 -18.26 10.70 11.18
C LYS A 2 -17.83 9.82 10.33
N ASN A 3 -17.39 9.65 10.13
CA ASN A 3 -16.47 8.71 9.53
C ASN A 3 -16.81 7.26 9.75
N GLU A 4 -17.96 7.05 10.23
CA GLU A 4 -18.40 5.69 10.46
C GLU A 4 -18.56 4.93 9.15
N ASN A 5 -18.59 5.65 8.03
CA ASN A 5 -18.71 5.01 6.73
C ASN A 5 -17.36 4.63 6.12
N ARG A 6 -16.29 5.05 6.75
CA ARG A 6 -14.98 4.70 6.26
C ARG A 6 -14.71 3.23 6.52
N LYS A 7 -14.37 2.53 5.48
CA LYS A 7 -14.01 1.12 5.63
C LYS A 7 -12.51 0.96 5.54
N ILE A 8 -11.98 0.18 6.46
CA ILE A 8 -10.56 -0.15 6.42
C ILE A 8 -10.43 -1.45 5.65
N ASP A 9 -9.63 -1.44 4.59
CA ASP A 9 -9.41 -2.62 3.80
C ASP A 9 -8.20 -3.35 4.37
N TYR A 10 -8.46 -4.19 5.35
CA TYR A 10 -7.40 -4.90 6.05
C TYR A 10 -6.62 -5.83 5.11
N GLU A 11 -7.28 -6.42 4.14
CA GLU A 11 -6.61 -7.30 3.19
C GLU A 11 -5.60 -6.54 2.36
N MET A 12 -6.02 -5.39 1.82
CA MET A 12 -5.11 -4.56 1.02
C MET A 12 -3.98 -4.04 1.89
N GLY A 13 -4.29 -3.64 3.12
CA GLY A 13 -3.28 -3.15 4.04
C GLY A 13 -2.22 -4.21 4.32
N ARG A 14 -2.65 -5.42 4.63
CA ARG A 14 -1.72 -6.51 4.90
C ARG A 14 -0.90 -6.86 3.68
N PHE A 15 -1.51 -6.83 2.51
CA PHE A 15 -0.82 -7.10 1.26
C PHE A 15 0.31 -6.09 1.06
N ILE A 16 0.00 -4.81 1.19
CA ILE A 16 0.99 -3.76 1.00
C ILE A 16 2.06 -3.82 2.09
N TRP A 17 1.63 -4.01 3.33
CA TRP A 17 2.57 -4.11 4.45
C TRP A 17 3.55 -5.26 4.25
N SER A 18 3.04 -6.39 3.75
CA SER A 18 3.87 -7.55 3.50
C SER A 18 4.94 -7.26 2.46
N ILE A 19 4.56 -6.53 1.40
CA ILE A 19 5.51 -6.14 0.37
C ILE A 19 6.57 -5.22 0.94
N VAL A 20 6.14 -4.23 1.70
CA VAL A 20 7.05 -3.26 2.30
C VAL A 20 8.03 -3.97 3.24
N ASP A 21 7.51 -4.86 4.07
CA ASP A 21 8.32 -5.60 5.03
C ASP A 21 9.37 -6.45 4.34
N LYS A 22 8.99 -7.14 3.28
CA LYS A 22 9.91 -8.03 2.58
C LYS A 22 10.89 -7.31 1.69
N SER A 23 10.60 -6.08 1.32
CA SER A 23 11.42 -5.34 0.37
C SER A 23 12.74 -4.87 0.96
N GLY A 24 12.79 -4.71 2.28
CA GLY A 24 13.96 -4.14 2.92
C GLY A 24 13.99 -2.63 2.92
N TYR A 25 13.02 -1.99 2.28
CA TYR A 25 12.90 -0.53 2.29
C TYR A 25 12.00 -0.09 3.42
N SER A 26 12.29 1.08 3.98
CA SER A 26 11.44 1.67 5.01
C SER A 26 10.20 2.28 4.38
N GLN A 27 9.21 2.60 5.23
CA GLN A 27 8.03 3.29 4.73
C GLN A 27 8.36 4.65 4.14
N GLU A 28 9.36 5.32 4.73
CA GLU A 28 9.81 6.60 4.19
C GLU A 28 10.37 6.44 2.78
N GLU A 29 11.17 5.41 2.58
CA GLU A 29 11.74 5.14 1.27
C GLU A 29 10.64 4.79 0.26
N TRP A 30 9.69 3.98 0.68
CA TRP A 30 8.57 3.64 -0.18
C TRP A 30 7.74 4.87 -0.54
N ALA A 31 7.53 5.75 0.45
CA ALA A 31 6.78 6.98 0.21
C ALA A 31 7.47 7.81 -0.87
N GLU A 32 8.78 7.91 -0.80
CA GLU A 32 9.53 8.64 -1.82
C GLU A 32 9.38 8.00 -3.19
N MET A 33 9.51 6.68 -3.24
CA MET A 33 9.42 5.98 -4.52
C MET A 33 8.04 6.12 -5.16
N LEU A 34 7.02 6.17 -4.33
CA LEU A 34 5.64 6.31 -4.82
C LEU A 34 5.20 7.76 -4.92
N ASN A 35 6.06 8.69 -4.52
CA ASN A 35 5.77 10.11 -4.56
C ASN A 35 4.54 10.47 -3.74
N VAL A 36 4.50 9.95 -2.52
CA VAL A 36 3.44 10.26 -1.56
C VAL A 36 4.11 10.62 -0.24
N SER A 37 3.34 11.15 0.70
CA SER A 37 3.88 11.45 2.01
C SER A 37 4.06 10.16 2.81
N THR A 38 4.95 10.20 3.80
CA THR A 38 5.15 9.06 4.69
C THR A 38 3.85 8.69 5.38
N ARG A 39 3.07 9.70 5.74
CA ARG A 39 1.78 9.49 6.36
C ARG A 39 0.84 8.70 5.44
N THR A 40 0.79 9.10 4.17
CA THR A 40 -0.04 8.40 3.20
C THR A 40 0.42 6.96 3.03
N MET A 41 1.73 6.73 3.01
CA MET A 41 2.24 5.37 2.92
C MET A 41 1.80 4.54 4.12
N GLY A 42 1.79 5.15 5.30
CA GLY A 42 1.28 4.49 6.50
C GLY A 42 -0.19 4.10 6.36
N TYR A 43 -0.99 4.97 5.76
CA TYR A 43 -2.40 4.66 5.50
C TYR A 43 -2.56 3.49 4.54
N TYR A 44 -1.69 3.41 3.55
CA TYR A 44 -1.72 2.27 2.62
C TYR A 44 -1.42 0.98 3.37
N CYS A 45 -0.42 1.01 4.23
CA CYS A 45 -0.01 -0.18 4.98
C CYS A 45 -1.05 -0.64 6.00
N SER A 46 -1.83 0.29 6.52
CA SER A 46 -2.87 -0.04 7.49
C SER A 46 -4.20 -0.38 6.83
N GLY A 47 -4.36 -0.04 5.55
CA GLY A 47 -5.61 -0.28 4.85
C GLY A 47 -6.60 0.85 5.00
N GLU A 48 -6.23 1.94 5.67
CA GLU A 48 -7.13 3.07 5.83
C GLU A 48 -7.37 3.81 4.53
N ARG A 49 -6.41 3.75 3.62
CA ARG A 49 -6.55 4.31 2.28
C ARG A 49 -6.03 3.30 1.28
N LYS A 50 -6.76 3.16 0.20
CA LYS A 50 -6.29 2.32 -0.89
C LYS A 50 -5.49 3.18 -1.86
N PRO A 51 -4.33 2.69 -2.32
CA PRO A 51 -3.63 3.41 -3.36
C PRO A 51 -4.46 3.39 -4.64
N THR A 52 -4.25 4.40 -5.47
CA THR A 52 -4.86 4.39 -6.79
C THR A 52 -4.28 3.22 -7.57
N GLN A 53 -4.96 2.86 -8.65
CA GLN A 53 -4.48 1.77 -9.49
C GLN A 53 -3.06 2.05 -9.98
N ARG A 54 -2.78 3.30 -10.35
CA ARG A 54 -1.46 3.68 -10.80
C ARG A 54 -0.41 3.47 -9.71
N LYS A 55 -0.72 3.91 -8.49
CA LYS A 55 0.23 3.75 -7.38
C LYS A 55 0.43 2.29 -7.03
N LEU A 56 -0.63 1.51 -7.09
CA LEU A 56 -0.54 0.08 -6.80
C LEU A 56 0.35 -0.60 -7.83
N LEU A 57 0.22 -0.26 -9.09
CA LEU A 57 1.07 -0.81 -10.14
C LEU A 57 2.52 -0.43 -9.94
N GLN A 58 2.77 0.82 -9.54
CA GLN A 58 4.13 1.25 -9.23
C GLN A 58 4.73 0.42 -8.10
N LEU A 59 3.93 0.22 -7.06
CA LEU A 59 4.37 -0.55 -5.90
C LEU A 59 4.74 -1.97 -6.31
N ILE A 60 3.91 -2.60 -7.10
CA ILE A 60 4.15 -3.97 -7.57
C ILE A 60 5.41 -4.02 -8.44
N LYS A 61 5.60 -3.02 -9.27
CA LYS A 61 6.76 -2.94 -10.13
C LYS A 61 8.05 -2.84 -9.33
N VAL A 62 8.05 -1.97 -8.33
CA VAL A 62 9.22 -1.80 -7.48
C VAL A 62 9.50 -3.08 -6.71
N ALA A 63 8.46 -3.78 -6.33
CA ALA A 63 8.61 -5.03 -5.58
C ALA A 63 9.10 -6.19 -6.43
N GLY A 64 9.25 -5.99 -7.73
CA GLY A 64 9.78 -7.03 -8.61
C GLY A 64 8.72 -7.88 -9.27
N GLY A 65 7.46 -7.47 -9.19
CA GLY A 65 6.38 -8.19 -9.80
C GLY A 65 5.73 -9.17 -8.84
N ILE A 66 4.44 -9.35 -9.00
CA ILE A 66 3.64 -10.22 -8.15
C ILE A 66 2.58 -10.84 -9.04
N ASN A 67 2.22 -12.08 -8.75
CA ASN A 67 1.12 -12.72 -9.47
C ASN A 67 -0.17 -11.96 -9.22
N ALA A 68 -0.97 -11.78 -10.26
CA ALA A 68 -2.23 -11.07 -10.14
C ALA A 68 -3.15 -11.73 -9.12
N GLU A 69 -3.00 -13.03 -8.94
CA GLU A 69 -3.80 -13.79 -7.98
C GLU A 69 -3.57 -13.37 -6.54
N ASP A 70 -2.40 -12.82 -6.27
CA ASP A 70 -2.04 -12.43 -4.90
C ASP A 70 -2.54 -11.02 -4.56
N ILE A 71 -3.06 -10.31 -5.53
CA ILE A 71 -3.53 -8.95 -5.32
C ILE A 71 -4.98 -8.97 -4.84
N PRO A 72 -5.26 -8.43 -3.64
CA PRO A 72 -6.65 -8.39 -3.18
C PRO A 72 -7.45 -7.42 -4.04
N VAL A 73 -8.65 -7.79 -4.38
CA VAL A 73 -9.52 -6.93 -5.21
C VAL A 73 -10.84 -6.64 -4.54
#